data_db1fbcb2a62b641bf75958bddd14bb36
#
_entry.id   db1fbcb2a62b641bf75958bddd14bb36
#
_cell.length_a   1.000
_cell.length_b   1.000
_cell.length_c   1.000
_cell.angle_alpha   90.00
_cell.angle_beta   90.00
_cell.angle_gamma   90.00
#
_symmetry.space_group_name_H-M   'P 1'
#
loop_
_entity.id
_entity.type
_entity.pdbx_description
1 polymer ?
#
loop_
_entity_poly.entity_id
_entity_poly.type
_entity_poly.pdbx_seq_one_letter_code
_entity_poly.pdbx_strand_id
1 'polypeptide(L)'
;MAKDKIVLTGDRPTGRLHIGHYVGSLRQRLILQEDPSIDKMFIMIADAQALTDNADNPEKVRESVLQVTMDYLSIGIDPDRTTIFIQSKIPALHEMTMYYMNLVTVARVQRNPTVKNEIKMRGFEANLPVGFFTYPISQASDITAFMGTIVPVGEDQEPMIEQCREIVRKFNATYGEVLVEPEIYLPDNKACLRLPGTDGQAKMSKSLGNTIYLSDSEEELRIKVMSMYTDPNHIRIEDPGQVEGNTVFTYLDALVQSDSFEKYLPEYKNLDELKSHYRRGGLGDVKVKKFLLKVLNEFLVPIRERRAYYEEHPEVVVDVLRKGTEKANAEAEQTLDKMKKAMQIDYFNQWAEDYNLDKVDM
;
A
#
# COMPACT_ATOMS: atom_id res chain seq x y z
N MET A 1 -15.81 -26.50 -2.36
CA MET A 1 -14.84 -26.02 -3.35
C MET A 1 -13.89 -25.09 -2.62
N ALA A 2 -12.60 -25.10 -2.92
CA ALA A 2 -11.68 -24.10 -2.36
C ALA A 2 -12.14 -22.72 -2.84
N LYS A 3 -12.08 -21.72 -1.96
CA LYS A 3 -12.40 -20.32 -2.34
C LYS A 3 -11.26 -19.81 -3.23
N ASP A 4 -11.61 -19.03 -4.24
CA ASP A 4 -10.62 -18.33 -5.07
C ASP A 4 -9.75 -17.44 -4.17
N LYS A 5 -8.46 -17.43 -4.43
CA LYS A 5 -7.50 -16.57 -3.74
C LYS A 5 -7.37 -15.25 -4.49
N ILE A 6 -8.11 -14.27 -4.04
CA ILE A 6 -8.17 -12.94 -4.67
C ILE A 6 -7.51 -11.93 -3.75
N VAL A 7 -6.42 -11.34 -4.21
CA VAL A 7 -5.67 -10.31 -3.49
C VAL A 7 -6.25 -8.94 -3.83
N LEU A 8 -6.59 -8.15 -2.80
CA LEU A 8 -6.83 -6.72 -2.95
C LEU A 8 -5.87 -5.94 -2.06
N THR A 9 -5.23 -4.96 -2.65
CA THR A 9 -4.37 -3.98 -1.96
C THR A 9 -4.47 -2.63 -2.65
N GLY A 10 -3.88 -1.59 -2.09
CA GLY A 10 -3.86 -0.27 -2.71
C GLY A 10 -3.16 0.76 -1.86
N ASP A 11 -2.94 1.94 -2.47
CA ASP A 11 -2.38 3.10 -1.78
C ASP A 11 -3.16 4.36 -2.14
N ARG A 12 -3.23 5.29 -1.20
CA ARG A 12 -3.72 6.64 -1.47
C ARG A 12 -2.67 7.42 -2.27
N PRO A 13 -3.03 8.01 -3.42
CA PRO A 13 -2.10 8.78 -4.25
C PRO A 13 -1.81 10.14 -3.60
N THR A 14 -0.83 10.19 -2.72
CA THR A 14 -0.41 11.39 -2.00
C THR A 14 1.03 11.84 -2.33
N GLY A 15 1.52 11.44 -3.50
CA GLY A 15 2.85 11.71 -4.04
C GLY A 15 3.64 10.42 -4.31
N ARG A 16 4.84 10.56 -4.88
CA ARG A 16 5.75 9.44 -5.23
C ARG A 16 5.97 8.48 -4.07
N LEU A 17 6.22 7.20 -4.40
CA LEU A 17 6.51 6.17 -3.40
C LEU A 17 8.00 6.21 -2.98
N HIS A 18 8.27 5.74 -1.78
CA HIS A 18 9.61 5.73 -1.20
C HIS A 18 10.00 4.32 -0.73
N ILE A 19 11.26 4.12 -0.39
CA ILE A 19 11.80 2.81 0.04
C ILE A 19 11.00 2.22 1.22
N GLY A 20 10.47 3.06 2.12
CA GLY A 20 9.60 2.59 3.20
C GLY A 20 8.31 1.93 2.72
N HIS A 21 7.71 2.38 1.59
CA HIS A 21 6.59 1.68 0.96
C HIS A 21 7.06 0.36 0.35
N TYR A 22 8.26 0.34 -0.28
CA TYR A 22 8.80 -0.89 -0.86
C TYR A 22 8.95 -1.99 0.19
N VAL A 23 9.64 -1.69 1.28
CA VAL A 23 9.90 -2.65 2.36
C VAL A 23 8.61 -3.03 3.10
N GLY A 24 7.73 -2.04 3.34
CA GLY A 24 6.51 -2.23 4.13
C GLY A 24 5.35 -2.92 3.38
N SER A 25 5.28 -2.80 2.04
CA SER A 25 4.15 -3.35 1.28
C SER A 25 4.48 -3.81 -0.14
N LEU A 26 5.27 -3.03 -0.92
CA LEU A 26 5.39 -3.30 -2.36
C LEU A 26 6.15 -4.60 -2.64
N ARG A 27 7.19 -4.90 -1.87
CA ARG A 27 7.92 -6.18 -1.97
C ARG A 27 7.00 -7.38 -1.79
N GLN A 28 6.05 -7.29 -0.86
CA GLN A 28 5.06 -8.34 -0.63
C GLN A 28 4.10 -8.50 -1.81
N ARG A 29 3.74 -7.38 -2.47
CA ARG A 29 2.90 -7.41 -3.68
C ARG A 29 3.60 -8.12 -4.83
N LEU A 30 4.90 -7.90 -5.02
CA LEU A 30 5.69 -8.62 -6.02
C LEU A 30 5.74 -10.14 -5.74
N ILE A 31 5.88 -10.53 -4.47
CA ILE A 31 5.85 -11.95 -4.07
C ILE A 31 4.48 -12.57 -4.38
N LEU A 32 3.39 -11.88 -4.01
CA LEU A 32 2.03 -12.35 -4.27
C LEU A 32 1.70 -12.42 -5.76
N GLN A 33 2.21 -11.49 -6.57
CA GLN A 33 2.06 -11.51 -8.02
C GLN A 33 2.70 -12.76 -8.66
N GLU A 34 3.83 -13.23 -8.10
CA GLU A 34 4.54 -14.41 -8.60
C GLU A 34 4.00 -15.73 -8.02
N ASP A 35 3.14 -15.70 -7.00
CA ASP A 35 2.57 -16.88 -6.38
C ASP A 35 1.51 -17.52 -7.31
N PRO A 36 1.76 -18.74 -7.84
CA PRO A 36 0.83 -19.41 -8.75
C PRO A 36 -0.49 -19.84 -8.07
N SER A 37 -0.59 -19.76 -6.75
CA SER A 37 -1.81 -20.06 -6.02
C SER A 37 -2.77 -18.87 -5.95
N ILE A 38 -2.37 -17.69 -6.39
CA ILE A 38 -3.23 -16.50 -6.46
C ILE A 38 -3.97 -16.48 -7.79
N ASP A 39 -5.30 -16.47 -7.72
CA ASP A 39 -6.14 -16.50 -8.92
C ASP A 39 -6.28 -15.11 -9.57
N LYS A 40 -6.40 -14.07 -8.74
CA LYS A 40 -6.51 -12.67 -9.19
C LYS A 40 -5.81 -11.73 -8.22
N MET A 41 -5.21 -10.68 -8.75
CA MET A 41 -4.64 -9.61 -7.94
C MET A 41 -5.08 -8.24 -8.43
N PHE A 42 -5.56 -7.42 -7.50
CA PHE A 42 -6.01 -6.05 -7.74
C PHE A 42 -5.19 -5.08 -6.89
N ILE A 43 -4.70 -4.01 -7.54
CA ILE A 43 -4.06 -2.89 -6.87
C ILE A 43 -4.86 -1.62 -7.15
N MET A 44 -5.47 -1.08 -6.11
CA MET A 44 -6.30 0.11 -6.17
C MET A 44 -5.46 1.37 -5.95
N ILE A 45 -5.63 2.36 -6.80
CA ILE A 45 -5.21 3.72 -6.54
C ILE A 45 -6.39 4.44 -5.90
N ALA A 46 -6.33 4.62 -4.59
CA ALA A 46 -7.43 5.09 -3.74
C ALA A 46 -7.53 6.63 -3.76
N ASP A 47 -7.84 7.21 -4.91
CA ASP A 47 -7.92 8.65 -5.14
C ASP A 47 -9.11 9.29 -4.41
N ALA A 48 -10.29 8.66 -4.41
CA ALA A 48 -11.44 9.12 -3.64
C ALA A 48 -11.16 9.10 -2.13
N GLN A 49 -10.48 8.06 -1.65
CA GLN A 49 -10.04 7.96 -0.26
C GLN A 49 -8.99 9.04 0.08
N ALA A 50 -8.11 9.40 -0.86
CA ALA A 50 -7.12 10.45 -0.65
C ALA A 50 -7.75 11.83 -0.44
N LEU A 51 -8.93 12.09 -1.03
CA LEU A 51 -9.66 13.34 -0.86
C LEU A 51 -10.24 13.53 0.53
N THR A 52 -10.36 12.49 1.35
CA THR A 52 -10.91 12.62 2.73
C THR A 52 -10.06 13.53 3.63
N ASP A 53 -8.79 13.70 3.31
CA ASP A 53 -7.84 14.57 4.01
C ASP A 53 -6.99 15.45 3.09
N ASN A 54 -7.32 15.51 1.79
CA ASN A 54 -6.70 16.38 0.78
C ASN A 54 -7.78 17.03 -0.11
N ALA A 55 -8.96 17.31 0.42
CA ALA A 55 -10.07 17.88 -0.34
C ALA A 55 -9.75 19.29 -0.88
N ASP A 56 -8.90 20.02 -0.19
CA ASP A 56 -8.41 21.36 -0.55
C ASP A 56 -7.26 21.36 -1.58
N ASN A 57 -6.73 20.16 -1.93
CA ASN A 57 -5.64 20.03 -2.88
C ASN A 57 -5.87 18.87 -3.88
N PRO A 58 -6.93 18.93 -4.70
CA PRO A 58 -7.28 17.85 -5.64
C PRO A 58 -6.26 17.68 -6.77
N GLU A 59 -5.55 18.74 -7.14
CA GLU A 59 -4.51 18.71 -8.17
C GLU A 59 -3.35 17.78 -7.75
N LYS A 60 -2.90 17.88 -6.50
CA LYS A 60 -1.90 16.98 -5.93
C LYS A 60 -2.34 15.52 -6.02
N VAL A 61 -3.60 15.21 -5.71
CA VAL A 61 -4.14 13.85 -5.81
C VAL A 61 -4.10 13.38 -7.27
N ARG A 62 -4.58 14.22 -8.20
CA ARG A 62 -4.59 13.92 -9.64
C ARG A 62 -3.19 13.60 -10.18
N GLU A 63 -2.21 14.44 -9.89
CA GLU A 63 -0.82 14.24 -10.31
C GLU A 63 -0.23 12.95 -9.70
N SER A 64 -0.55 12.70 -8.42
CA SER A 64 -0.06 11.54 -7.70
C SER A 64 -0.58 10.20 -8.24
N VAL A 65 -1.73 10.16 -8.89
CA VAL A 65 -2.27 8.94 -9.54
C VAL A 65 -1.27 8.40 -10.55
N LEU A 66 -0.79 9.25 -11.47
CA LEU A 66 0.21 8.83 -12.47
C LEU A 66 1.56 8.49 -11.81
N GLN A 67 2.01 9.30 -10.85
CA GLN A 67 3.28 9.10 -10.16
C GLN A 67 3.33 7.74 -9.44
N VAL A 68 2.27 7.39 -8.71
CA VAL A 68 2.17 6.12 -8.00
C VAL A 68 2.08 4.94 -8.97
N THR A 69 1.37 5.10 -10.09
CA THR A 69 1.28 4.04 -11.11
C THR A 69 2.65 3.80 -11.76
N MET A 70 3.37 4.87 -12.12
CA MET A 70 4.73 4.74 -12.63
C MET A 70 5.65 4.04 -11.63
N ASP A 71 5.53 4.35 -10.33
CA ASP A 71 6.30 3.68 -9.29
C ASP A 71 5.98 2.17 -9.23
N TYR A 72 4.69 1.78 -9.31
CA TYR A 72 4.30 0.36 -9.35
C TYR A 72 4.90 -0.38 -10.54
N LEU A 73 4.78 0.18 -11.72
CA LEU A 73 5.34 -0.43 -12.94
C LEU A 73 6.88 -0.48 -12.87
N SER A 74 7.50 0.56 -12.31
CA SER A 74 8.96 0.65 -12.20
C SER A 74 9.56 -0.38 -11.24
N ILE A 75 8.87 -0.75 -10.17
CA ILE A 75 9.32 -1.82 -9.27
C ILE A 75 9.09 -3.22 -9.84
N GLY A 76 8.31 -3.37 -10.91
CA GLY A 76 8.05 -4.63 -11.58
C GLY A 76 6.64 -5.20 -11.37
N ILE A 77 5.67 -4.39 -10.95
CA ILE A 77 4.26 -4.83 -11.04
C ILE A 77 3.91 -4.98 -12.52
N ASP A 78 3.49 -6.18 -12.88
CA ASP A 78 3.11 -6.58 -14.24
C ASP A 78 1.60 -6.37 -14.46
N PRO A 79 1.19 -5.45 -15.34
CA PRO A 79 -0.22 -5.16 -15.60
C PRO A 79 -0.98 -6.31 -16.29
N ASP A 80 -0.28 -7.29 -16.89
CA ASP A 80 -0.92 -8.47 -17.47
C ASP A 80 -1.34 -9.48 -16.39
N ARG A 81 -0.67 -9.47 -15.23
CA ARG A 81 -0.93 -10.36 -14.10
C ARG A 81 -1.71 -9.66 -12.98
N THR A 82 -1.54 -8.36 -12.83
CA THR A 82 -2.09 -7.55 -11.74
C THR A 82 -2.95 -6.41 -12.32
N THR A 83 -4.20 -6.35 -11.92
CA THR A 83 -5.13 -5.31 -12.36
C THR A 83 -4.91 -4.04 -11.52
N ILE A 84 -4.35 -2.98 -12.13
CA ILE A 84 -4.17 -1.66 -11.49
C ILE A 84 -5.33 -0.76 -11.92
N PHE A 85 -6.06 -0.16 -10.96
CA PHE A 85 -7.25 0.61 -11.26
C PHE A 85 -7.41 1.85 -10.37
N ILE A 86 -8.25 2.79 -10.81
CA ILE A 86 -8.57 4.05 -10.10
C ILE A 86 -9.90 3.88 -9.36
N GLN A 87 -9.90 4.09 -8.05
CA GLN A 87 -11.05 3.90 -7.15
C GLN A 87 -12.27 4.73 -7.59
N SER A 88 -12.09 6.03 -7.85
CA SER A 88 -13.19 6.94 -8.22
C SER A 88 -13.87 6.60 -9.55
N LYS A 89 -13.26 5.72 -10.35
CA LYS A 89 -13.79 5.26 -11.63
C LYS A 89 -14.61 3.97 -11.53
N ILE A 90 -14.84 3.47 -10.31
CA ILE A 90 -15.64 2.28 -10.03
C ILE A 90 -16.91 2.72 -9.27
N PRO A 91 -18.00 3.07 -9.93
CA PRO A 91 -19.23 3.54 -9.28
C PRO A 91 -19.81 2.56 -8.26
N ALA A 92 -19.71 1.27 -8.53
CA ALA A 92 -20.18 0.21 -7.64
C ALA A 92 -19.66 0.33 -6.20
N LEU A 93 -18.41 0.79 -5.99
CA LEU A 93 -17.83 0.96 -4.66
C LEU A 93 -18.60 1.98 -3.82
N HIS A 94 -19.03 3.07 -4.44
CA HIS A 94 -19.77 4.13 -3.76
C HIS A 94 -21.19 3.70 -3.43
N GLU A 95 -21.84 2.97 -4.32
CA GLU A 95 -23.17 2.41 -4.11
C GLU A 95 -23.16 1.35 -3.01
N MET A 96 -22.21 0.41 -3.03
CA MET A 96 -22.01 -0.58 -1.97
C MET A 96 -21.73 0.07 -0.61
N THR A 97 -20.93 1.13 -0.58
CA THR A 97 -20.68 1.92 0.65
C THR A 97 -21.98 2.43 1.25
N MET A 98 -22.89 2.96 0.44
CA MET A 98 -24.21 3.42 0.89
C MET A 98 -25.03 2.28 1.52
N TYR A 99 -25.02 1.10 0.92
CA TYR A 99 -25.72 -0.07 1.48
C TYR A 99 -25.10 -0.51 2.81
N TYR A 100 -23.77 -0.52 2.92
CA TYR A 100 -23.09 -0.89 4.15
C TYR A 100 -23.29 0.10 5.30
N MET A 101 -23.49 1.40 5.01
CA MET A 101 -23.84 2.40 6.03
C MET A 101 -25.12 2.04 6.78
N ASN A 102 -26.06 1.30 6.14
CA ASN A 102 -27.28 0.84 6.81
C ASN A 102 -27.04 -0.36 7.76
N LEU A 103 -25.89 -1.00 7.67
CA LEU A 103 -25.54 -2.18 8.49
C LEU A 103 -24.60 -1.86 9.66
N VAL A 104 -24.03 -0.65 9.70
CA VAL A 104 -23.05 -0.23 10.69
C VAL A 104 -23.57 0.96 11.50
N THR A 105 -23.39 0.92 12.83
CA THR A 105 -23.77 2.03 13.69
C THR A 105 -22.65 3.06 13.85
N VAL A 106 -22.98 4.33 14.06
CA VAL A 106 -22.02 5.40 14.40
C VAL A 106 -21.13 4.98 15.58
N ALA A 107 -21.73 4.42 16.63
CA ALA A 107 -21.00 3.96 17.82
C ALA A 107 -19.98 2.85 17.50
N ARG A 108 -20.23 2.00 16.48
CA ARG A 108 -19.27 0.97 16.07
C ARG A 108 -18.06 1.59 15.37
N VAL A 109 -18.28 2.53 14.45
CA VAL A 109 -17.18 3.26 13.78
C VAL A 109 -16.35 4.04 14.80
N GLN A 110 -16.98 4.76 15.71
CA GLN A 110 -16.30 5.50 16.79
C GLN A 110 -15.42 4.62 17.69
N ARG A 111 -15.75 3.35 17.86
CA ARG A 111 -14.97 2.41 18.68
C ARG A 111 -13.79 1.78 17.95
N ASN A 112 -13.67 1.94 16.63
CA ASN A 112 -12.54 1.42 15.89
C ASN A 112 -11.23 2.09 16.34
N PRO A 113 -10.22 1.32 16.84
CA PRO A 113 -8.99 1.91 17.40
C PRO A 113 -8.18 2.70 16.37
N THR A 114 -8.11 2.21 15.13
CA THR A 114 -7.40 2.88 14.03
C THR A 114 -8.01 4.24 13.74
N VAL A 115 -9.33 4.31 13.61
CA VAL A 115 -10.07 5.59 13.40
C VAL A 115 -9.82 6.58 14.54
N LYS A 116 -9.90 6.12 15.79
CA LYS A 116 -9.63 6.97 16.97
C LYS A 116 -8.23 7.57 16.92
N ASN A 117 -7.24 6.74 16.65
CA ASN A 117 -5.85 7.18 16.60
C ASN A 117 -5.62 8.19 15.48
N GLU A 118 -6.18 7.94 14.30
CA GLU A 118 -6.03 8.84 13.15
C GLU A 118 -6.74 10.17 13.36
N ILE A 119 -7.96 10.18 13.93
CA ILE A 119 -8.67 11.43 14.30
C ILE A 119 -7.79 12.30 15.20
N LYS A 120 -7.21 11.69 16.24
CA LYS A 120 -6.32 12.38 17.18
C LYS A 120 -5.04 12.89 16.51
N MET A 121 -4.38 12.05 15.71
CA MET A 121 -3.13 12.41 15.01
C MET A 121 -3.31 13.57 14.02
N ARG A 122 -4.53 13.72 13.45
CA ARG A 122 -4.85 14.75 12.46
C ARG A 122 -5.50 16.00 13.07
N GLY A 123 -5.79 16.00 14.36
CA GLY A 123 -6.48 17.11 15.03
C GLY A 123 -7.93 17.30 14.58
N PHE A 124 -8.61 16.25 14.14
CA PHE A 124 -10.00 16.28 13.67
C PHE A 124 -11.04 16.19 14.80
N GLU A 125 -10.63 16.20 16.05
CA GLU A 125 -11.52 16.01 17.22
C GLU A 125 -12.68 17.01 17.28
N ALA A 126 -12.45 18.26 16.87
CA ALA A 126 -13.48 19.30 16.87
C ALA A 126 -14.26 19.40 15.53
N ASN A 127 -13.63 19.06 14.41
CA ASN A 127 -14.19 19.23 13.07
C ASN A 127 -13.91 18.01 12.22
N LEU A 128 -14.54 16.88 12.56
CA LEU A 128 -14.36 15.61 11.86
C LEU A 128 -15.16 15.57 10.56
N PRO A 129 -14.50 15.51 9.38
CA PRO A 129 -15.22 15.35 8.13
C PRO A 129 -15.97 14.00 8.08
N VAL A 130 -17.20 14.00 7.58
CA VAL A 130 -18.02 12.77 7.49
C VAL A 130 -17.32 11.72 6.63
N GLY A 131 -16.74 12.11 5.50
CA GLY A 131 -15.99 11.18 4.63
C GLY A 131 -14.81 10.53 5.35
N PHE A 132 -14.08 11.30 6.20
CA PHE A 132 -13.02 10.74 7.04
C PHE A 132 -13.57 9.81 8.13
N PHE A 133 -14.72 10.11 8.68
CA PHE A 133 -15.36 9.26 9.68
C PHE A 133 -15.85 7.93 9.10
N THR A 134 -16.39 7.95 7.88
CA THR A 134 -17.00 6.78 7.22
C THR A 134 -16.05 5.96 6.35
N TYR A 135 -14.79 6.35 6.19
CA TYR A 135 -13.83 5.63 5.33
C TYR A 135 -13.67 4.14 5.68
N PRO A 136 -13.83 3.67 6.94
CA PRO A 136 -13.77 2.24 7.23
C PRO A 136 -14.88 1.42 6.54
N ILE A 137 -16.01 2.07 6.29
CA ILE A 137 -17.14 1.45 5.58
C ILE A 137 -16.85 1.41 4.08
N SER A 138 -16.31 2.49 3.51
CA SER A 138 -15.89 2.50 2.11
C SER A 138 -14.76 1.52 1.83
N GLN A 139 -13.81 1.36 2.76
CA GLN A 139 -12.75 0.34 2.64
C GLN A 139 -13.32 -1.09 2.61
N ALA A 140 -14.40 -1.36 3.31
CA ALA A 140 -15.08 -2.64 3.22
C ALA A 140 -15.68 -2.86 1.81
N SER A 141 -16.24 -1.82 1.17
CA SER A 141 -16.71 -1.92 -0.21
C SER A 141 -15.56 -2.13 -1.20
N ASP A 142 -14.43 -1.44 -1.01
CA ASP A 142 -13.23 -1.64 -1.83
C ASP A 142 -12.79 -3.11 -1.85
N ILE A 143 -12.84 -3.79 -0.70
CA ILE A 143 -12.43 -5.19 -0.58
C ILE A 143 -13.47 -6.14 -1.15
N THR A 144 -14.73 -5.97 -0.77
CA THR A 144 -15.79 -6.93 -1.06
C THR A 144 -16.31 -6.85 -2.49
N ALA A 145 -16.17 -5.71 -3.18
CA ALA A 145 -16.56 -5.55 -4.57
C ALA A 145 -15.82 -6.53 -5.50
N PHE A 146 -14.61 -6.88 -5.15
CA PHE A 146 -13.77 -7.84 -5.89
C PHE A 146 -13.77 -9.24 -5.29
N MET A 147 -14.63 -9.51 -4.31
CA MET A 147 -14.61 -10.76 -3.53
C MET A 147 -13.21 -11.05 -2.94
N GLY A 148 -12.50 -9.99 -2.50
CA GLY A 148 -11.14 -10.08 -1.98
C GLY A 148 -11.07 -11.01 -0.77
N THR A 149 -10.27 -12.08 -0.91
CA THR A 149 -10.06 -13.07 0.16
C THR A 149 -8.76 -12.82 0.93
N ILE A 150 -7.82 -12.12 0.32
CA ILE A 150 -6.48 -11.85 0.88
C ILE A 150 -6.21 -10.36 0.82
N VAL A 151 -5.95 -9.74 1.99
CA VAL A 151 -5.63 -8.31 2.08
C VAL A 151 -4.27 -8.15 2.75
N PRO A 152 -3.20 -7.87 1.98
CA PRO A 152 -1.88 -7.61 2.54
C PRO A 152 -1.85 -6.22 3.17
N VAL A 153 -1.76 -6.17 4.49
CA VAL A 153 -1.75 -4.94 5.30
C VAL A 153 -0.80 -5.07 6.50
N GLY A 154 -0.45 -3.94 7.11
CA GLY A 154 0.23 -3.92 8.40
C GLY A 154 -0.70 -4.27 9.56
N GLU A 155 -0.13 -4.66 10.70
CA GLU A 155 -0.88 -5.01 11.93
C GLU A 155 -1.82 -3.89 12.41
N ASP A 156 -1.49 -2.63 12.16
CA ASP A 156 -2.31 -1.47 12.52
C ASP A 156 -3.63 -1.38 11.72
N GLN A 157 -3.77 -2.14 10.63
CA GLN A 157 -4.98 -2.24 9.82
C GLN A 157 -5.91 -3.40 10.21
N GLU A 158 -5.50 -4.25 11.13
CA GLU A 158 -6.33 -5.38 11.61
C GLU A 158 -7.74 -4.95 12.04
N PRO A 159 -7.94 -3.84 12.82
CA PRO A 159 -9.28 -3.40 13.21
C PRO A 159 -10.16 -2.99 12.03
N MET A 160 -9.57 -2.61 10.89
CA MET A 160 -10.28 -2.25 9.67
C MET A 160 -10.80 -3.50 8.96
N ILE A 161 -9.96 -4.52 8.87
CA ILE A 161 -10.35 -5.80 8.25
C ILE A 161 -11.39 -6.51 9.11
N GLU A 162 -11.29 -6.45 10.43
CA GLU A 162 -12.33 -7.01 11.30
C GLU A 162 -13.66 -6.28 11.13
N GLN A 163 -13.65 -4.96 10.99
CA GLN A 163 -14.88 -4.21 10.68
C GLN A 163 -15.46 -4.62 9.30
N CYS A 164 -14.62 -4.88 8.31
CA CYS A 164 -15.06 -5.42 7.02
C CYS A 164 -15.74 -6.78 7.18
N ARG A 165 -15.14 -7.70 7.94
CA ARG A 165 -15.74 -9.03 8.26
C ARG A 165 -17.08 -8.90 8.96
N GLU A 166 -17.22 -7.97 9.92
CA GLU A 166 -18.48 -7.71 10.59
C GLU A 166 -19.57 -7.25 9.60
N ILE A 167 -19.21 -6.39 8.63
CA ILE A 167 -20.13 -5.95 7.57
C ILE A 167 -20.55 -7.13 6.71
N VAL A 168 -19.60 -7.96 6.26
CA VAL A 168 -19.88 -9.16 5.45
C VAL A 168 -20.82 -10.10 6.19
N ARG A 169 -20.52 -10.45 7.45
CA ARG A 169 -21.38 -11.32 8.28
C ARG A 169 -22.79 -10.73 8.43
N LYS A 170 -22.88 -9.43 8.67
CA LYS A 170 -24.16 -8.75 8.84
C LYS A 170 -24.95 -8.73 7.54
N PHE A 171 -24.29 -8.47 6.41
CA PHE A 171 -24.92 -8.51 5.08
C PHE A 171 -25.47 -9.90 4.79
N ASN A 172 -24.61 -10.92 4.89
CA ASN A 172 -24.97 -12.30 4.57
C ASN A 172 -26.09 -12.83 5.49
N ALA A 173 -26.05 -12.51 6.78
CA ALA A 173 -27.12 -12.88 7.72
C ALA A 173 -28.45 -12.18 7.45
N THR A 174 -28.44 -11.00 6.81
CA THR A 174 -29.66 -10.20 6.55
C THR A 174 -30.27 -10.55 5.19
N TYR A 175 -29.44 -10.73 4.16
CA TYR A 175 -29.87 -10.79 2.77
C TYR A 175 -29.52 -12.14 2.08
N GLY A 176 -28.73 -12.99 2.70
CA GLY A 176 -28.26 -14.27 2.13
C GLY A 176 -26.78 -14.25 1.80
N GLU A 177 -26.21 -15.45 1.61
CA GLU A 177 -24.76 -15.65 1.37
C GLU A 177 -24.35 -15.13 -0.01
N VAL A 178 -23.77 -13.93 -0.03
CA VAL A 178 -23.27 -13.25 -1.24
C VAL A 178 -21.79 -12.89 -1.13
N LEU A 179 -21.41 -12.31 0.00
CA LEU A 179 -20.09 -11.72 0.20
C LEU A 179 -19.13 -12.71 0.88
N VAL A 180 -17.81 -12.50 0.69
CA VAL A 180 -16.75 -13.34 1.25
C VAL A 180 -15.98 -12.55 2.30
N GLU A 181 -15.70 -13.17 3.45
CA GLU A 181 -14.85 -12.57 4.49
C GLU A 181 -13.40 -12.54 4.03
N PRO A 182 -12.72 -11.38 4.11
CA PRO A 182 -11.31 -11.28 3.82
C PRO A 182 -10.44 -11.80 4.95
N GLU A 183 -9.24 -12.28 4.61
CA GLU A 183 -8.18 -12.63 5.55
C GLU A 183 -7.04 -11.62 5.46
N ILE A 184 -6.43 -11.33 6.61
CA ILE A 184 -5.24 -10.50 6.67
C ILE A 184 -4.05 -11.33 6.22
N TYR A 185 -3.23 -10.75 5.36
CA TYR A 185 -1.94 -11.30 5.02
C TYR A 185 -0.84 -10.41 5.60
N LEU A 186 -0.17 -10.90 6.62
CA LEU A 186 0.94 -10.19 7.25
C LEU A 186 2.26 -10.61 6.60
N PRO A 187 3.20 -9.67 6.36
CA PRO A 187 4.52 -10.01 5.84
C PRO A 187 5.31 -10.85 6.86
N ASP A 188 6.07 -11.82 6.37
CA ASP A 188 6.81 -12.79 7.19
C ASP A 188 7.92 -12.14 8.07
N ASN A 189 8.42 -10.98 7.67
CA ASN A 189 9.53 -10.32 8.37
C ASN A 189 9.08 -9.04 9.08
N LYS A 190 8.76 -9.16 10.36
CA LYS A 190 8.34 -8.05 11.22
C LYS A 190 9.41 -6.97 11.43
N ALA A 191 10.68 -7.31 11.33
CA ALA A 191 11.79 -6.37 11.55
C ALA A 191 11.90 -5.30 10.44
N CYS A 192 11.38 -5.58 9.25
CA CYS A 192 11.46 -4.70 8.09
C CYS A 192 10.21 -3.85 7.84
N LEU A 193 9.19 -3.95 8.68
CA LEU A 193 7.87 -3.34 8.43
C LEU A 193 7.86 -1.81 8.48
N ARG A 194 8.80 -1.18 9.17
CA ARG A 194 8.85 0.28 9.34
C ARG A 194 10.27 0.80 9.30
N LEU A 195 10.71 1.26 8.13
CA LEU A 195 11.95 2.01 8.05
C LEU A 195 11.80 3.39 8.70
N PRO A 196 12.76 3.80 9.56
CA PRO A 196 12.84 5.17 10.04
C PRO A 196 13.13 6.13 8.88
N GLY A 197 12.80 7.39 9.04
CA GLY A 197 13.28 8.45 8.15
C GLY A 197 14.81 8.58 8.20
N THR A 198 15.37 9.27 7.22
CA THR A 198 16.84 9.52 7.19
C THR A 198 17.36 10.26 8.42
N ASP A 199 16.48 10.96 9.13
CA ASP A 199 16.74 11.67 10.40
C ASP A 199 16.81 10.76 11.63
N GLY A 200 16.41 9.49 11.52
CA GLY A 200 16.41 8.52 12.61
C GLY A 200 15.40 8.77 13.74
N GLN A 201 14.57 9.82 13.64
CA GLN A 201 13.69 10.23 14.74
C GLN A 201 12.26 9.75 14.56
N ALA A 202 11.75 9.78 13.34
CA ALA A 202 10.37 9.46 13.02
C ALA A 202 10.27 8.45 11.88
N LYS A 203 9.08 7.89 11.70
CA LYS A 203 8.75 7.13 10.50
C LYS A 203 9.04 7.97 9.26
N MET A 204 9.53 7.33 8.21
CA MET A 204 9.71 7.95 6.90
C MET A 204 8.40 8.61 6.44
N SER A 205 8.45 9.91 6.16
CA SER A 205 7.28 10.71 5.79
C SER A 205 7.65 11.79 4.78
N LYS A 206 6.83 11.92 3.74
CA LYS A 206 6.99 12.96 2.70
C LYS A 206 6.95 14.37 3.29
N SER A 207 6.07 14.61 4.26
CA SER A 207 5.90 15.93 4.90
C SER A 207 7.09 16.35 5.77
N LEU A 208 7.87 15.39 6.26
CA LEU A 208 9.08 15.66 7.05
C LEU A 208 10.34 15.79 6.20
N GLY A 209 10.27 15.51 4.89
CA GLY A 209 11.43 15.55 4.00
C GLY A 209 12.52 14.52 4.30
N ASN A 210 12.22 13.50 5.12
CA ASN A 210 13.16 12.47 5.59
C ASN A 210 13.05 11.16 4.78
N THR A 211 12.67 11.26 3.50
CA THR A 211 12.38 10.11 2.64
C THR A 211 13.46 9.88 1.57
N ILE A 212 13.70 8.61 1.25
CA ILE A 212 14.41 8.20 0.02
C ILE A 212 13.33 7.67 -0.93
N TYR A 213 13.08 8.41 -2.04
CA TYR A 213 12.13 8.00 -3.06
C TYR A 213 12.69 6.89 -3.94
N LEU A 214 11.81 6.06 -4.50
CA LEU A 214 12.21 5.03 -5.47
C LEU A 214 12.76 5.65 -6.76
N SER A 215 12.34 6.87 -7.05
CA SER A 215 12.76 7.67 -8.21
C SER A 215 13.87 8.69 -7.92
N ASP A 216 14.49 8.67 -6.72
CA ASP A 216 15.62 9.57 -6.43
C ASP A 216 16.79 9.31 -7.40
N SER A 217 17.37 10.35 -7.95
CA SER A 217 18.60 10.28 -8.73
C SER A 217 19.77 9.76 -7.86
N GLU A 218 20.84 9.33 -8.52
CA GLU A 218 22.04 8.87 -7.78
C GLU A 218 22.61 9.96 -6.86
N GLU A 219 22.58 11.22 -7.31
CA GLU A 219 23.07 12.34 -6.51
C GLU A 219 22.16 12.66 -5.33
N GLU A 220 20.83 12.68 -5.53
CA GLU A 220 19.88 12.84 -4.43
C GLU A 220 20.02 11.72 -3.40
N LEU A 221 20.14 10.47 -3.86
CA LEU A 221 20.40 9.33 -2.99
C LEU A 221 21.68 9.50 -2.20
N ARG A 222 22.77 9.92 -2.85
CA ARG A 222 24.07 10.16 -2.21
C ARG A 222 23.96 11.20 -1.10
N ILE A 223 23.32 12.33 -1.38
CA ILE A 223 23.11 13.40 -0.40
C ILE A 223 22.32 12.88 0.81
N LYS A 224 21.21 12.19 0.55
CA LYS A 224 20.34 11.65 1.61
C LYS A 224 21.04 10.61 2.47
N VAL A 225 21.75 9.67 1.86
CA VAL A 225 22.48 8.61 2.60
C VAL A 225 23.63 9.20 3.40
N MET A 226 24.39 10.12 2.84
CA MET A 226 25.52 10.73 3.56
C MET A 226 25.07 11.61 4.73
N SER A 227 23.84 12.17 4.69
CA SER A 227 23.25 12.94 5.78
C SER A 227 22.47 12.09 6.80
N MET A 228 22.31 10.76 6.57
CA MET A 228 21.55 9.90 7.50
C MET A 228 22.07 9.98 8.92
N TYR A 229 21.12 9.93 9.86
CA TYR A 229 21.42 9.81 11.28
C TYR A 229 22.17 8.50 11.59
N THR A 230 23.18 8.63 12.42
CA THR A 230 23.97 7.52 12.98
C THR A 230 24.02 7.64 14.51
N ASP A 231 25.02 7.06 15.16
CA ASP A 231 25.19 7.20 16.60
C ASP A 231 25.84 8.55 16.94
N PRO A 232 25.18 9.44 17.71
CA PRO A 232 25.74 10.74 18.08
C PRO A 232 26.93 10.64 19.05
N ASN A 233 27.16 9.51 19.70
CA ASN A 233 28.26 9.26 20.59
C ASN A 233 29.49 8.70 19.86
N HIS A 234 29.36 8.24 18.63
CA HIS A 234 30.42 7.73 17.77
C HIS A 234 31.18 8.87 17.10
N ILE A 235 31.96 9.64 17.88
CA ILE A 235 32.64 10.86 17.41
C ILE A 235 33.96 10.53 16.69
N ARG A 236 34.70 9.56 17.19
CA ARG A 236 35.97 9.10 16.61
C ARG A 236 35.82 7.69 16.07
N ILE A 237 36.64 7.33 15.10
CA ILE A 237 36.59 5.98 14.48
C ILE A 237 36.85 4.89 15.51
N GLU A 238 37.70 5.18 16.50
CA GLU A 238 38.09 4.25 17.57
C GLU A 238 37.00 4.05 18.62
N ASP A 239 36.04 4.97 18.70
CA ASP A 239 34.96 4.88 19.69
C ASP A 239 34.06 3.67 19.36
N PRO A 240 33.55 2.94 20.37
CA PRO A 240 32.49 1.94 20.16
C PRO A 240 31.22 2.60 19.64
N GLY A 241 30.65 2.04 18.58
CA GLY A 241 29.43 2.56 18.00
C GLY A 241 28.20 1.74 18.41
N GLN A 242 27.03 2.40 18.48
CA GLN A 242 25.74 1.75 18.74
C GLN A 242 25.03 1.42 17.42
N VAL A 243 24.69 0.15 17.25
CA VAL A 243 23.94 -0.36 16.06
C VAL A 243 22.44 -0.18 16.25
N GLU A 244 21.95 -0.38 17.47
CA GLU A 244 20.55 -0.24 17.83
C GLU A 244 20.11 1.23 17.71
N GLY A 245 19.09 1.48 16.88
CA GLY A 245 18.62 2.84 16.56
C GLY A 245 19.46 3.58 15.51
N ASN A 246 20.52 2.97 15.02
CA ASN A 246 21.32 3.53 13.92
C ASN A 246 20.59 3.28 12.58
N THR A 247 20.16 4.36 11.94
CA THR A 247 19.35 4.34 10.72
C THR A 247 20.05 3.58 9.58
N VAL A 248 21.36 3.75 9.44
CA VAL A 248 22.13 3.12 8.36
C VAL A 248 22.11 1.60 8.48
N PHE A 249 22.28 1.06 9.69
CA PHE A 249 22.19 -0.39 9.90
C PHE A 249 20.77 -0.92 9.73
N THR A 250 19.74 -0.16 10.12
CA THR A 250 18.35 -0.54 9.89
C THR A 250 18.03 -0.71 8.39
N TYR A 251 18.56 0.18 7.55
CA TYR A 251 18.42 0.06 6.09
C TYR A 251 19.21 -1.11 5.52
N LEU A 252 20.41 -1.37 6.03
CA LEU A 252 21.19 -2.55 5.64
C LEU A 252 20.46 -3.85 6.02
N ASP A 253 19.88 -3.93 7.22
CA ASP A 253 19.07 -5.10 7.63
C ASP A 253 17.91 -5.39 6.67
N ALA A 254 17.31 -4.34 6.11
CA ALA A 254 16.16 -4.46 5.22
C ALA A 254 16.52 -4.81 3.77
N LEU A 255 17.69 -4.38 3.28
CA LEU A 255 17.97 -4.29 1.84
C LEU A 255 19.27 -4.95 1.39
N VAL A 256 20.21 -5.28 2.31
CA VAL A 256 21.45 -5.95 1.91
C VAL A 256 21.16 -7.34 1.34
N GLN A 257 21.80 -7.65 0.22
CA GLN A 257 21.72 -8.96 -0.42
C GLN A 257 22.92 -9.83 -0.02
N SER A 258 22.84 -11.13 -0.22
CA SER A 258 23.88 -12.09 0.17
C SER A 258 25.24 -11.83 -0.51
N ASP A 259 25.23 -11.30 -1.73
CA ASP A 259 26.41 -11.01 -2.55
C ASP A 259 26.92 -9.57 -2.42
N SER A 260 26.18 -8.70 -1.70
CA SER A 260 26.55 -7.29 -1.54
C SER A 260 27.91 -7.09 -0.84
N PHE A 261 28.25 -7.98 0.10
CA PHE A 261 29.54 -7.91 0.78
C PHE A 261 30.69 -8.27 -0.17
N GLU A 262 30.57 -9.36 -0.92
CA GLU A 262 31.58 -9.75 -1.92
C GLU A 262 31.82 -8.62 -2.94
N LYS A 263 30.75 -7.98 -3.40
CA LYS A 263 30.83 -6.92 -4.42
C LYS A 263 31.39 -5.59 -3.88
N TYR A 264 30.99 -5.18 -2.69
CA TYR A 264 31.20 -3.79 -2.25
C TYR A 264 31.98 -3.62 -0.97
N LEU A 265 32.14 -4.69 -0.16
CA LEU A 265 32.82 -4.62 1.15
C LEU A 265 33.45 -5.98 1.51
N PRO A 266 34.36 -6.52 0.64
CA PRO A 266 34.85 -7.91 0.72
C PRO A 266 35.67 -8.23 1.97
N GLU A 267 36.07 -7.25 2.76
CA GLU A 267 36.75 -7.44 4.05
C GLU A 267 35.83 -7.96 5.18
N TYR A 268 34.49 -8.00 4.94
CA TYR A 268 33.50 -8.58 5.85
C TYR A 268 32.72 -9.68 5.15
N LYS A 269 32.42 -10.74 5.88
CA LYS A 269 31.65 -11.88 5.35
C LYS A 269 30.13 -11.61 5.28
N ASN A 270 29.63 -10.81 6.21
CA ASN A 270 28.21 -10.52 6.36
C ASN A 270 27.97 -9.29 7.23
N LEU A 271 26.68 -8.93 7.37
CA LEU A 271 26.24 -7.76 8.14
C LEU A 271 26.54 -7.90 9.66
N ASP A 272 26.48 -9.11 10.21
CA ASP A 272 26.76 -9.33 11.64
C ASP A 272 28.24 -9.07 11.97
N GLU A 273 29.14 -9.43 11.09
CA GLU A 273 30.55 -9.11 11.24
C GLU A 273 30.81 -7.60 11.15
N LEU A 274 30.16 -6.92 10.22
CA LEU A 274 30.21 -5.45 10.09
C LEU A 274 29.68 -4.77 11.36
N LYS A 275 28.51 -5.20 11.87
CA LYS A 275 27.91 -4.71 13.12
C LYS A 275 28.81 -4.95 14.33
N SER A 276 29.41 -6.13 14.39
CA SER A 276 30.34 -6.49 15.48
C SER A 276 31.58 -5.62 15.46
N HIS A 277 32.10 -5.29 14.27
CA HIS A 277 33.24 -4.34 14.17
C HIS A 277 32.81 -2.93 14.60
N TYR A 278 31.66 -2.44 14.17
CA TYR A 278 31.16 -1.12 14.54
C TYR A 278 30.98 -0.98 16.07
N ARG A 279 30.43 -2.02 16.73
CA ARG A 279 30.24 -2.02 18.20
C ARG A 279 31.55 -2.00 19.01
N ARG A 280 32.64 -2.57 18.50
CA ARG A 280 33.91 -2.54 19.24
C ARG A 280 34.80 -1.34 18.95
N GLY A 281 34.40 -0.49 17.98
CA GLY A 281 35.24 0.63 17.51
C GLY A 281 36.20 0.23 16.39
N GLY A 282 36.71 1.21 15.68
CA GLY A 282 37.62 1.05 14.55
C GLY A 282 36.96 1.11 13.18
N LEU A 283 35.64 1.35 13.11
CA LEU A 283 34.89 1.45 11.88
C LEU A 283 34.06 2.75 11.84
N GLY A 284 34.47 3.70 11.02
CA GLY A 284 33.78 5.00 10.90
C GLY A 284 32.47 4.95 10.10
N ASP A 285 31.50 5.80 10.48
CA ASP A 285 30.17 5.95 9.87
C ASP A 285 30.19 6.16 8.35
N VAL A 286 31.15 6.96 7.87
CA VAL A 286 31.26 7.25 6.42
C VAL A 286 31.47 5.98 5.61
N LYS A 287 32.23 5.00 6.13
CA LYS A 287 32.45 3.73 5.43
C LYS A 287 31.17 2.91 5.36
N VAL A 288 30.40 2.84 6.46
CA VAL A 288 29.13 2.14 6.51
C VAL A 288 28.08 2.82 5.59
N LYS A 289 28.02 4.17 5.60
CA LYS A 289 27.16 4.94 4.68
C LYS A 289 27.51 4.71 3.22
N LYS A 290 28.80 4.67 2.87
CA LYS A 290 29.24 4.37 1.50
C LYS A 290 28.85 2.95 1.07
N PHE A 291 28.90 1.99 1.97
CA PHE A 291 28.41 0.63 1.70
C PHE A 291 26.89 0.62 1.47
N LEU A 292 26.11 1.25 2.35
CA LEU A 292 24.66 1.39 2.17
C LEU A 292 24.33 2.09 0.83
N LEU A 293 25.09 3.14 0.48
CA LEU A 293 24.89 3.84 -0.80
C LEU A 293 25.05 2.90 -2.00
N LYS A 294 26.05 2.00 -1.98
CA LYS A 294 26.25 1.01 -3.04
C LYS A 294 25.07 0.02 -3.12
N VAL A 295 24.64 -0.52 -1.97
CA VAL A 295 23.50 -1.44 -1.87
C VAL A 295 22.22 -0.77 -2.40
N LEU A 296 21.92 0.45 -1.96
CA LEU A 296 20.74 1.17 -2.40
C LEU A 296 20.80 1.57 -3.88
N ASN A 297 21.97 1.94 -4.38
CA ASN A 297 22.11 2.30 -5.77
C ASN A 297 21.90 1.09 -6.68
N GLU A 298 22.49 -0.08 -6.35
CA GLU A 298 22.25 -1.33 -7.07
C GLU A 298 20.73 -1.68 -7.09
N PHE A 299 20.07 -1.52 -5.97
CA PHE A 299 18.61 -1.75 -5.87
C PHE A 299 17.80 -0.77 -6.72
N LEU A 300 18.16 0.52 -6.74
CA LEU A 300 17.38 1.56 -7.42
C LEU A 300 17.66 1.69 -8.91
N VAL A 301 18.83 1.26 -9.42
CA VAL A 301 19.17 1.39 -10.84
C VAL A 301 18.12 0.81 -11.77
N PRO A 302 17.70 -0.47 -11.64
CA PRO A 302 16.69 -1.03 -12.53
C PRO A 302 15.31 -0.38 -12.38
N ILE A 303 15.00 0.18 -11.21
CA ILE A 303 13.76 0.91 -10.95
C ILE A 303 13.79 2.24 -11.70
N ARG A 304 14.91 2.98 -11.63
CA ARG A 304 15.09 4.26 -12.34
C ARG A 304 15.05 4.09 -13.86
N GLU A 305 15.67 3.05 -14.38
CA GLU A 305 15.66 2.75 -15.82
C GLU A 305 14.24 2.52 -16.34
N ARG A 306 13.46 1.67 -15.65
CA ARG A 306 12.04 1.47 -15.98
C ARG A 306 11.22 2.74 -15.79
N ARG A 307 11.50 3.50 -14.73
CA ARG A 307 10.82 4.76 -14.46
C ARG A 307 11.04 5.78 -15.58
N ALA A 308 12.28 5.94 -16.04
CA ALA A 308 12.61 6.84 -17.15
C ALA A 308 11.83 6.47 -18.42
N TYR A 309 11.69 5.17 -18.73
CA TYR A 309 10.86 4.71 -19.84
C TYR A 309 9.39 5.17 -19.70
N TYR A 310 8.78 5.03 -18.51
CA TYR A 310 7.38 5.43 -18.31
C TYR A 310 7.20 6.97 -18.26
N GLU A 311 8.22 7.71 -17.90
CA GLU A 311 8.21 9.17 -17.95
C GLU A 311 8.30 9.68 -19.40
N GLU A 312 9.02 8.98 -20.27
CA GLU A 312 9.07 9.21 -21.71
C GLU A 312 7.81 8.71 -22.45
N HIS A 313 7.11 7.71 -21.87
CA HIS A 313 5.94 7.05 -22.47
C HIS A 313 4.73 7.07 -21.52
N PRO A 314 4.21 8.24 -21.12
CA PRO A 314 3.08 8.33 -20.20
C PRO A 314 1.79 7.71 -20.75
N GLU A 315 1.65 7.60 -22.07
CA GLU A 315 0.52 6.93 -22.74
C GLU A 315 0.41 5.45 -22.34
N VAL A 316 1.54 4.78 -22.11
CA VAL A 316 1.55 3.38 -21.63
C VAL A 316 0.95 3.29 -20.24
N VAL A 317 1.31 4.21 -19.35
CA VAL A 317 0.79 4.27 -17.97
C VAL A 317 -0.71 4.53 -17.95
N VAL A 318 -1.16 5.48 -18.80
CA VAL A 318 -2.59 5.80 -18.95
C VAL A 318 -3.37 4.60 -19.51
N ASP A 319 -2.83 3.87 -20.49
CA ASP A 319 -3.49 2.68 -21.06
C ASP A 319 -3.60 1.54 -20.03
N VAL A 320 -2.57 1.30 -19.22
CA VAL A 320 -2.61 0.34 -18.10
C VAL A 320 -3.74 0.69 -17.14
N LEU A 321 -3.83 1.95 -16.70
CA LEU A 321 -4.89 2.41 -15.79
C LEU A 321 -6.28 2.29 -16.42
N ARG A 322 -6.42 2.65 -17.70
CA ARG A 322 -7.70 2.56 -18.41
C ARG A 322 -8.18 1.11 -18.48
N LYS A 323 -7.34 0.21 -19.00
CA LYS A 323 -7.68 -1.21 -19.14
C LYS A 323 -7.94 -1.87 -17.79
N GLY A 324 -7.09 -1.59 -16.79
CA GLY A 324 -7.26 -2.11 -15.45
C GLY A 324 -8.55 -1.61 -14.78
N THR A 325 -8.90 -0.35 -15.00
CA THR A 325 -10.14 0.24 -14.48
C THR A 325 -11.39 -0.35 -15.17
N GLU A 326 -11.37 -0.53 -16.48
CA GLU A 326 -12.45 -1.19 -17.22
C GLU A 326 -12.69 -2.63 -16.71
N LYS A 327 -11.61 -3.40 -16.53
CA LYS A 327 -11.68 -4.76 -15.98
C LYS A 327 -12.20 -4.76 -14.54
N ALA A 328 -11.68 -3.89 -13.68
CA ALA A 328 -12.12 -3.78 -12.30
C ALA A 328 -13.59 -3.36 -12.20
N ASN A 329 -14.04 -2.42 -13.04
CA ASN A 329 -15.44 -2.01 -13.07
C ASN A 329 -16.37 -3.18 -13.39
N ALA A 330 -16.04 -3.98 -14.40
CA ALA A 330 -16.84 -5.15 -14.77
C ALA A 330 -16.95 -6.19 -13.64
N GLU A 331 -15.89 -6.41 -12.87
CA GLU A 331 -15.90 -7.31 -11.71
C GLU A 331 -16.74 -6.75 -10.56
N ALA A 332 -16.59 -5.46 -10.25
CA ALA A 332 -17.32 -4.80 -9.18
C ALA A 332 -18.85 -4.74 -9.46
N GLU A 333 -19.23 -4.45 -10.69
CA GLU A 333 -20.64 -4.47 -11.13
C GLU A 333 -21.29 -5.85 -10.95
N GLN A 334 -20.58 -6.94 -11.28
CA GLN A 334 -21.09 -8.30 -11.06
C GLN A 334 -21.38 -8.58 -9.58
N THR A 335 -20.55 -8.07 -8.69
CA THR A 335 -20.76 -8.22 -7.24
C THR A 335 -21.94 -7.37 -6.77
N LEU A 336 -22.01 -6.13 -7.25
CA LEU A 336 -23.11 -5.21 -6.95
C LEU A 336 -24.45 -5.78 -7.40
N ASP A 337 -24.54 -6.38 -8.60
CA ASP A 337 -25.74 -7.02 -9.11
C ASP A 337 -26.20 -8.17 -8.22
N LYS A 338 -25.26 -9.02 -7.77
CA LYS A 338 -25.59 -10.10 -6.81
C LYS A 338 -26.13 -9.54 -5.49
N MET A 339 -25.55 -8.43 -5.01
CA MET A 339 -26.03 -7.77 -3.79
C MET A 339 -27.42 -7.17 -3.98
N LYS A 340 -27.68 -6.46 -5.08
CA LYS A 340 -29.00 -5.89 -5.40
C LYS A 340 -30.07 -6.97 -5.48
N LYS A 341 -29.75 -8.09 -6.12
CA LYS A 341 -30.66 -9.23 -6.21
C LYS A 341 -30.97 -9.81 -4.81
N ALA A 342 -29.96 -10.01 -3.98
CA ALA A 342 -30.15 -10.49 -2.60
C ALA A 342 -30.98 -9.52 -1.74
N MET A 343 -30.78 -8.21 -1.92
CA MET A 343 -31.56 -7.15 -1.27
C MET A 343 -32.95 -6.91 -1.86
N GLN A 344 -33.30 -7.59 -2.97
CA GLN A 344 -34.55 -7.43 -3.70
C GLN A 344 -34.78 -6.00 -4.22
N ILE A 345 -33.70 -5.35 -4.70
CA ILE A 345 -33.75 -4.00 -5.29
C ILE A 345 -33.28 -3.97 -6.75
N ASP A 346 -33.26 -5.11 -7.39
CA ASP A 346 -33.02 -5.32 -8.82
C ASP A 346 -34.30 -5.21 -9.69
N TYR A 347 -35.24 -4.44 -9.23
CA TYR A 347 -36.65 -4.25 -9.64
C TYR A 347 -36.99 -4.65 -11.07
N PHE A 348 -36.32 -4.10 -12.07
CA PHE A 348 -36.71 -4.30 -13.47
C PHE A 348 -36.43 -5.71 -13.97
N ASN A 349 -35.33 -6.32 -13.55
CA ASN A 349 -35.03 -7.71 -13.86
C ASN A 349 -36.04 -8.65 -13.20
N GLN A 350 -36.33 -8.42 -11.91
CA GLN A 350 -37.30 -9.23 -11.17
C GLN A 350 -38.71 -9.06 -11.76
N TRP A 351 -39.13 -7.82 -12.04
CA TRP A 351 -40.45 -7.58 -12.63
C TRP A 351 -40.55 -8.12 -14.04
N ALA A 352 -39.51 -8.13 -14.85
CA ALA A 352 -39.51 -8.76 -16.15
C ALA A 352 -39.75 -10.28 -16.03
N GLU A 353 -39.15 -10.93 -15.04
CA GLU A 353 -39.38 -12.34 -14.72
C GLU A 353 -40.82 -12.57 -14.18
N ASP A 354 -41.24 -11.79 -13.16
CA ASP A 354 -42.54 -11.95 -12.48
C ASP A 354 -43.73 -11.73 -13.41
N TYR A 355 -43.61 -10.78 -14.33
CA TYR A 355 -44.68 -10.39 -15.25
C TYR A 355 -44.50 -10.90 -16.69
N ASN A 356 -43.45 -11.72 -16.91
CA ASN A 356 -43.10 -12.29 -18.23
C ASN A 356 -43.00 -11.21 -19.34
N LEU A 357 -42.31 -10.10 -18.99
CA LEU A 357 -42.07 -8.98 -19.89
C LEU A 357 -40.84 -9.23 -20.75
N ASP A 358 -40.82 -8.71 -21.98
CA ASP A 358 -39.58 -8.69 -22.77
C ASP A 358 -38.51 -7.91 -22.02
N LYS A 359 -37.25 -8.42 -22.04
CA LYS A 359 -36.14 -7.72 -21.40
C LYS A 359 -36.03 -6.31 -21.97
N VAL A 360 -36.28 -5.33 -21.13
CA VAL A 360 -36.06 -3.93 -21.48
C VAL A 360 -34.54 -3.72 -21.46
N ASP A 361 -33.95 -3.52 -22.62
CA ASP A 361 -32.54 -3.06 -22.71
C ASP A 361 -32.43 -1.69 -22.02
N MET A 362 -31.79 -1.65 -20.87
CA MET A 362 -31.45 -0.43 -20.17
C MET A 362 -29.96 -0.12 -20.33
#